data_9ea2e4dc64389d2ad785dddefc7a96e1
#
_entry.id   9ea2e4dc64389d2ad785dddefc7a96e1
#
_cell.length_a   1.000
_cell.length_b   1.000
_cell.length_c   1.000
_cell.angle_alpha   90.00
_cell.angle_beta   90.00
_cell.angle_gamma   90.00
#
_symmetry.space_group_name_H-M   'P 1'
#
loop_
_entity.id
_entity.type
_entity.pdbx_description
1 polymer ?
#
loop_
_entity_poly.entity_id
_entity_poly.type
_entity_poly.pdbx_seq_one_letter_code
_entity_poly.pdbx_strand_id
1 'polypeptide(L)'
;MKTADGAPRQRLIFLKSCDFHALKRLDEMYLKNGAEDYYYRRMRENTVFAVMGCKESGKNCFCVSMGTNRCEEYDMYIFQDEKGCYVELRCRELEELLWDYGQNVQEKPTFVEKNEVYVEIPEELPDTIHRDSMWQEYGSRCIGCG
;
A
#
# COMPACT_ATOMS: atom_id res chain seq x y z
N MET A 1 17.17 11.81 -4.21
CA MET A 1 18.08 12.69 -3.42
C MET A 1 19.36 11.91 -3.12
N LYS A 2 20.55 12.48 -3.32
CA LYS A 2 21.81 11.82 -2.95
C LYS A 2 22.21 12.24 -1.54
N THR A 3 22.93 11.38 -0.84
CA THR A 3 23.69 11.76 0.36
C THR A 3 24.81 12.72 0.02
N ALA A 4 25.46 13.34 1.01
CA ALA A 4 26.59 14.26 0.78
C ALA A 4 27.75 13.60 0.01
N ASP A 5 27.93 12.28 0.16
CA ASP A 5 28.88 11.43 -0.56
C ASP A 5 28.36 10.93 -1.92
N GLY A 6 27.13 11.29 -2.29
CA GLY A 6 26.50 10.93 -3.55
C GLY A 6 25.83 9.56 -3.58
N ALA A 7 25.85 8.78 -2.51
CA ALA A 7 25.16 7.49 -2.43
C ALA A 7 23.63 7.68 -2.35
N PRO A 8 22.83 6.79 -2.94
CA PRO A 8 21.39 6.81 -2.74
C PRO A 8 21.06 6.48 -1.27
N ARG A 9 20.14 7.22 -0.68
CA ARG A 9 19.60 6.86 0.64
C ARG A 9 18.55 5.78 0.45
N GLN A 10 18.68 4.67 1.15
CA GLN A 10 17.59 3.71 1.30
C GLN A 10 16.52 4.31 2.20
N ARG A 11 15.27 4.02 1.88
CA ARG A 11 14.10 4.44 2.65
C ARG A 11 13.36 3.21 3.09
N LEU A 12 12.88 3.22 4.33
CA LEU A 12 11.92 2.25 4.83
C LEU A 12 10.60 2.98 5.02
N ILE A 13 9.56 2.52 4.32
CA ILE A 13 8.23 3.10 4.38
C ILE A 13 7.27 2.06 4.95
N PHE A 14 6.59 2.46 6.04
CA PHE A 14 5.53 1.67 6.65
C PHE A 14 4.18 2.10 6.06
N LEU A 15 3.39 1.14 5.61
CA LEU A 15 2.08 1.40 4.99
C LEU A 15 1.13 0.22 5.20
N LYS A 16 -0.16 0.45 4.96
CA LYS A 16 -1.16 -0.62 4.99
C LYS A 16 -1.23 -1.34 3.63
N SER A 17 -1.86 -2.52 3.59
CA SER A 17 -2.06 -3.24 2.33
C SER A 17 -2.81 -2.39 1.29
N CYS A 18 -3.84 -1.65 1.71
CA CYS A 18 -4.59 -0.76 0.81
C CYS A 18 -3.72 0.38 0.25
N ASP A 19 -2.80 0.93 1.04
CA ASP A 19 -1.87 1.97 0.58
C ASP A 19 -0.85 1.39 -0.40
N PHE A 20 -0.44 0.13 -0.19
CA PHE A 20 0.43 -0.56 -1.14
C PHE A 20 -0.24 -0.74 -2.51
N HIS A 21 -1.55 -1.03 -2.53
CA HIS A 21 -2.32 -1.04 -3.78
C HIS A 21 -2.43 0.34 -4.43
N ALA A 22 -2.53 1.41 -3.64
CA ALA A 22 -2.46 2.77 -4.16
C ALA A 22 -1.08 3.06 -4.79
N LEU A 23 0.01 2.59 -4.16
CA LEU A 23 1.36 2.69 -4.73
C LEU A 23 1.46 2.02 -6.11
N LYS A 24 0.84 0.84 -6.29
CA LYS A 24 0.77 0.18 -7.61
C LYS A 24 0.10 1.06 -8.68
N ARG A 25 -0.90 1.88 -8.30
CA ARG A 25 -1.51 2.83 -9.22
C ARG A 25 -0.55 3.97 -9.61
N LEU A 26 0.27 4.41 -8.67
CA LEU A 26 1.34 5.36 -8.97
C LEU A 26 2.41 4.75 -9.88
N ASP A 27 2.77 3.47 -9.68
CA ASP A 27 3.68 2.73 -10.55
C ASP A 27 3.14 2.69 -12.00
N GLU A 28 1.84 2.44 -12.20
CA GLU A 28 1.20 2.49 -13.53
C GLU A 28 1.32 3.89 -14.16
N MET A 29 1.07 4.94 -13.37
CA MET A 29 1.11 6.32 -13.87
C MET A 29 2.53 6.79 -14.21
N TYR A 30 3.49 6.56 -13.33
CA TYR A 30 4.82 7.15 -13.45
C TYR A 30 5.84 6.25 -14.15
N LEU A 31 5.62 4.94 -14.21
CA LEU A 31 6.56 4.00 -14.83
C LEU A 31 6.06 3.39 -16.14
N LYS A 32 4.72 3.34 -16.35
CA LYS A 32 4.16 2.61 -17.49
C LYS A 32 3.30 3.47 -18.42
N ASN A 33 2.86 4.65 -18.00
CA ASN A 33 2.03 5.53 -18.80
C ASN A 33 2.87 6.58 -19.54
N GLY A 34 3.54 6.16 -20.62
CA GLY A 34 4.42 7.01 -21.43
C GLY A 34 5.90 6.91 -21.02
N ALA A 35 6.61 8.04 -21.00
CA ALA A 35 8.00 8.07 -20.56
C ALA A 35 8.09 7.90 -19.05
N GLU A 36 8.98 7.01 -18.60
CA GLU A 36 9.21 6.81 -17.18
C GLU A 36 9.67 8.10 -16.48
N ASP A 37 9.07 8.39 -15.33
CA ASP A 37 9.57 9.45 -14.46
C ASP A 37 10.85 8.98 -13.76
N TYR A 38 11.95 9.62 -14.09
CA TYR A 38 13.27 9.27 -13.55
C TYR A 38 13.35 9.40 -12.02
N TYR A 39 12.75 10.43 -11.44
CA TYR A 39 12.81 10.68 -10.00
C TYR A 39 11.94 9.68 -9.23
N TYR A 40 10.74 9.40 -9.75
CA TYR A 40 9.86 8.40 -9.16
C TYR A 40 10.52 7.02 -9.20
N ARG A 41 11.00 6.57 -10.36
CA ARG A 41 11.70 5.27 -10.48
C ARG A 41 12.84 5.15 -9.50
N ARG A 42 13.70 6.14 -9.43
CA ARG A 42 14.83 6.14 -8.50
C ARG A 42 14.42 6.09 -7.04
N MET A 43 13.33 6.78 -6.67
CA MET A 43 12.80 6.71 -5.32
C MET A 43 12.20 5.34 -5.03
N ARG A 44 11.47 4.78 -5.98
CA ARG A 44 10.80 3.49 -5.89
C ARG A 44 11.80 2.33 -5.70
N GLU A 45 12.85 2.30 -6.51
CA GLU A 45 13.92 1.31 -6.46
C GLU A 45 14.73 1.35 -5.14
N ASN A 46 14.85 2.54 -4.54
CA ASN A 46 15.60 2.73 -3.30
C ASN A 46 14.70 2.76 -2.05
N THR A 47 13.53 2.17 -2.11
CA THR A 47 12.58 2.12 -1.01
C THR A 47 12.25 0.68 -0.64
N VAL A 48 12.38 0.35 0.63
CA VAL A 48 11.94 -0.89 1.26
C VAL A 48 10.55 -0.67 1.83
N PHE A 49 9.61 -1.56 1.55
CA PHE A 49 8.24 -1.44 1.97
C PHE A 49 7.89 -2.43 3.08
N ALA A 50 7.56 -1.88 4.25
CA ALA A 50 7.05 -2.62 5.39
C ALA A 50 5.52 -2.50 5.45
N VAL A 51 4.83 -3.55 5.09
CA VAL A 51 3.37 -3.58 5.17
C VAL A 51 2.94 -3.93 6.58
N MET A 52 2.13 -3.07 7.16
CA MET A 52 1.55 -3.26 8.49
C MET A 52 0.17 -3.89 8.37
N GLY A 53 0.01 -5.11 8.86
CA GLY A 53 -1.27 -5.81 8.93
C GLY A 53 -2.27 -5.07 9.83
N CYS A 54 -3.52 -5.08 9.43
CA CYS A 54 -4.60 -4.58 10.27
C CYS A 54 -5.17 -5.74 11.07
N LYS A 55 -5.19 -5.64 12.40
CA LYS A 55 -5.86 -6.60 13.26
C LYS A 55 -7.38 -6.49 13.09
N GLU A 56 -7.87 -5.27 12.99
CA GLU A 56 -9.28 -4.95 12.81
C GLU A 56 -9.44 -3.84 11.78
N SER A 57 -10.57 -3.80 11.09
CA SER A 57 -10.87 -2.73 10.16
C SER A 57 -11.36 -1.48 10.89
N GLY A 58 -10.97 -0.32 10.38
CA GLY A 58 -11.58 0.94 10.82
C GLY A 58 -13.03 1.07 10.32
N LYS A 59 -13.81 1.90 10.99
CA LYS A 59 -15.25 2.12 10.72
C LYS A 59 -15.56 2.48 9.26
N ASN A 60 -14.67 3.18 8.57
CA ASN A 60 -14.85 3.61 7.18
C ASN A 60 -14.01 2.81 6.19
N CYS A 61 -13.41 1.69 6.62
CA CYS A 61 -12.63 0.84 5.74
C CYS A 61 -13.54 0.04 4.80
N PHE A 62 -13.13 -0.08 3.55
CA PHE A 62 -13.78 -0.87 2.50
C PHE A 62 -12.79 -1.68 1.65
N CYS A 63 -11.58 -1.90 2.18
CA CYS A 63 -10.50 -2.60 1.46
C CYS A 63 -10.84 -4.04 1.08
N VAL A 64 -11.72 -4.72 1.84
CA VAL A 64 -12.12 -6.10 1.54
C VAL A 64 -12.94 -6.16 0.26
N SER A 65 -13.95 -5.29 0.11
CA SER A 65 -14.77 -5.22 -1.11
C SER A 65 -13.98 -4.77 -2.34
N MET A 66 -12.89 -4.01 -2.12
CA MET A 66 -11.97 -3.57 -3.18
C MET A 66 -10.86 -4.58 -3.49
N GLY A 67 -10.77 -5.69 -2.76
CA GLY A 67 -9.69 -6.67 -2.90
C GLY A 67 -8.30 -6.13 -2.52
N THR A 68 -8.23 -5.06 -1.71
CA THR A 68 -6.99 -4.37 -1.33
C THR A 68 -6.57 -4.62 0.12
N ASN A 69 -7.26 -5.50 0.82
CA ASN A 69 -6.96 -5.91 2.19
C ASN A 69 -5.73 -6.81 2.30
N ARG A 70 -5.28 -7.41 1.19
CA ARG A 70 -4.12 -8.28 1.10
C ARG A 70 -3.14 -7.77 0.06
N CYS A 71 -1.86 -7.93 0.31
CA CYS A 71 -0.81 -7.75 -0.70
C CYS A 71 0.27 -8.81 -0.47
N GLU A 72 1.03 -9.12 -1.52
CA GLU A 72 2.08 -10.15 -1.50
C GLU A 72 3.45 -9.62 -1.96
N GLU A 73 3.49 -8.41 -2.47
CA GLU A 73 4.70 -7.82 -3.07
C GLU A 73 5.39 -6.85 -2.10
N TYR A 74 5.60 -7.26 -0.85
CA TYR A 74 6.28 -6.48 0.17
C TYR A 74 7.68 -7.03 0.45
N ASP A 75 8.54 -6.20 1.01
CA ASP A 75 9.84 -6.61 1.52
C ASP A 75 9.74 -7.13 2.97
N MET A 76 8.80 -6.56 3.73
CA MET A 76 8.49 -6.95 5.10
C MET A 76 6.98 -6.82 5.36
N TYR A 77 6.41 -7.79 6.08
CA TYR A 77 5.04 -7.73 6.58
C TYR A 77 5.03 -7.86 8.10
N ILE A 78 4.41 -6.91 8.77
CA ILE A 78 4.31 -6.87 10.23
C ILE A 78 2.86 -7.11 10.63
N PHE A 79 2.63 -8.09 11.47
CA PHE A 79 1.30 -8.35 12.02
C PHE A 79 1.39 -8.66 13.52
N GLN A 80 0.30 -8.50 14.20
CA GLN A 80 0.22 -8.64 15.65
C GLN A 80 -1.02 -9.42 16.05
N ASP A 81 -0.85 -10.34 16.99
CA ASP A 81 -1.94 -11.02 17.67
C ASP A 81 -1.83 -10.84 19.20
N GLU A 82 -2.57 -11.64 19.95
CA GLU A 82 -2.54 -11.60 21.43
C GLU A 82 -1.23 -12.14 22.02
N LYS A 83 -0.48 -12.93 21.26
CA LYS A 83 0.77 -13.56 21.69
C LYS A 83 2.01 -12.71 21.42
N GLY A 84 1.93 -11.83 20.41
CA GLY A 84 3.08 -11.00 20.07
C GLY A 84 3.00 -10.26 18.74
N CYS A 85 4.14 -9.72 18.37
CA CYS A 85 4.37 -9.07 17.09
C CYS A 85 5.22 -9.98 16.21
N TYR A 86 4.78 -10.20 14.98
CA TYR A 86 5.40 -11.09 14.01
C TYR A 86 5.83 -10.30 12.80
N VAL A 87 6.95 -10.72 12.23
CA VAL A 87 7.52 -10.11 11.04
C VAL A 87 7.82 -11.19 10.02
N GLU A 88 7.18 -11.13 8.86
CA GLU A 88 7.57 -11.92 7.69
C GLU A 88 8.53 -11.10 6.84
N LEU A 89 9.71 -11.65 6.56
CA LEU A 89 10.75 -11.00 5.78
C LEU A 89 10.85 -11.66 4.40
N ARG A 90 10.93 -10.85 3.35
CA ARG A 90 11.16 -11.28 1.96
C ARG A 90 12.38 -10.59 1.33
N CYS A 91 13.04 -9.75 2.09
CA CYS A 91 14.25 -9.03 1.72
C CYS A 91 15.42 -9.54 2.57
N ARG A 92 16.46 -10.05 1.89
CA ARG A 92 17.60 -10.68 2.55
C ARG A 92 18.36 -9.70 3.45
N GLU A 93 18.48 -8.45 3.04
CA GLU A 93 19.16 -7.42 3.83
C GLU A 93 18.46 -7.17 5.17
N LEU A 94 17.13 -7.22 5.19
CA LEU A 94 16.36 -7.11 6.42
C LEU A 94 16.45 -8.38 7.28
N GLU A 95 16.49 -9.54 6.66
CA GLU A 95 16.65 -10.82 7.35
C GLU A 95 17.99 -10.85 8.11
N GLU A 96 19.09 -10.49 7.44
CA GLU A 96 20.43 -10.42 8.06
C GLU A 96 20.48 -9.40 9.21
N LEU A 97 19.76 -8.27 9.06
CA LEU A 97 19.72 -7.20 10.07
C LEU A 97 18.88 -7.57 11.31
N LEU A 98 17.80 -8.31 11.12
CA LEU A 98 16.82 -8.59 12.17
C LEU A 98 16.98 -9.96 12.82
N TRP A 99 17.86 -10.80 12.32
CA TRP A 99 18.06 -12.18 12.76
C TRP A 99 18.26 -12.34 14.28
N ASP A 100 19.02 -11.44 14.88
CA ASP A 100 19.37 -11.50 16.31
C ASP A 100 18.30 -10.91 17.24
N TYR A 101 17.24 -10.31 16.66
CA TYR A 101 16.22 -9.59 17.44
C TYR A 101 14.91 -10.34 17.63
N GLY A 102 14.82 -11.59 17.14
CA GLY A 102 13.59 -12.37 17.22
C GLY A 102 13.84 -13.87 17.33
N GLN A 103 12.74 -14.60 17.35
CA GLN A 103 12.75 -16.06 17.27
C GLN A 103 12.04 -16.48 15.99
N ASN A 104 12.57 -17.49 15.31
CA ASN A 104 11.93 -18.04 14.13
C ASN A 104 10.69 -18.84 14.54
N VAL A 105 9.53 -18.43 14.02
CA VAL A 105 8.22 -19.06 14.28
C VAL A 105 7.51 -19.38 12.98
N GLN A 106 6.62 -20.36 12.98
CA GLN A 106 5.83 -20.75 11.80
C GLN A 106 4.41 -20.16 11.82
N GLU A 107 4.31 -18.88 12.14
CA GLU A 107 3.02 -18.18 12.10
C GLU A 107 2.79 -17.59 10.71
N LYS A 108 1.53 -17.57 10.26
CA LYS A 108 1.16 -17.03 8.95
C LYS A 108 0.58 -15.63 9.08
N PRO A 109 0.88 -14.73 8.13
CA PRO A 109 0.27 -13.42 8.08
C PRO A 109 -1.25 -13.48 8.14
N THR A 110 -1.83 -12.62 8.97
CA THR A 110 -3.28 -12.44 9.10
C THR A 110 -3.72 -11.17 8.42
N PHE A 111 -4.92 -11.19 7.83
CA PHE A 111 -5.49 -10.07 7.09
C PHE A 111 -6.91 -9.81 7.56
N VAL A 112 -7.34 -8.57 7.49
CA VAL A 112 -8.74 -8.23 7.72
C VAL A 112 -9.62 -8.89 6.64
N GLU A 113 -10.65 -9.60 7.06
CA GLU A 113 -11.56 -10.34 6.16
C GLU A 113 -12.94 -9.70 6.03
N LYS A 114 -13.26 -8.72 6.90
CA LYS A 114 -14.56 -8.04 6.91
C LYS A 114 -14.37 -6.54 7.14
N ASN A 115 -15.19 -5.75 6.47
CA ASN A 115 -15.35 -4.31 6.72
C ASN A 115 -16.80 -4.01 7.10
N GLU A 116 -17.03 -2.90 7.81
CA GLU A 116 -18.39 -2.38 8.06
C GLU A 116 -18.98 -1.76 6.79
N VAL A 117 -18.14 -1.10 5.99
CA VAL A 117 -18.53 -0.49 4.72
C VAL A 117 -18.29 -1.48 3.59
N TYR A 118 -19.33 -1.72 2.80
CA TYR A 118 -19.25 -2.49 1.58
C TYR A 118 -19.38 -1.58 0.36
N VAL A 119 -18.50 -1.75 -0.61
CA VAL A 119 -18.53 -1.04 -1.89
C VAL A 119 -18.73 -2.08 -2.99
N GLU A 120 -19.79 -1.89 -3.76
CA GLU A 120 -20.05 -2.66 -4.97
C GLU A 120 -19.59 -1.85 -6.18
N ILE A 121 -18.71 -2.45 -6.97
CA ILE A 121 -18.27 -1.84 -8.22
C ILE A 121 -19.11 -2.44 -9.32
N PRO A 122 -19.93 -1.65 -10.03
CA PRO A 122 -20.72 -2.16 -11.15
C PRO A 122 -19.81 -2.63 -12.27
N GLU A 123 -20.16 -3.73 -12.94
CA GLU A 123 -19.43 -4.25 -14.08
C GLU A 123 -19.40 -3.24 -15.24
N GLU A 124 -20.50 -2.50 -15.43
CA GLU A 124 -20.62 -1.45 -16.43
C GLU A 124 -21.09 -0.15 -15.77
N LEU A 125 -20.41 0.94 -16.09
CA LEU A 125 -20.85 2.28 -15.68
C LEU A 125 -21.85 2.82 -16.69
N PRO A 126 -22.97 3.43 -16.24
CA PRO A 126 -23.92 4.08 -17.14
C PRO A 126 -23.25 5.16 -17.98
N ASP A 127 -23.52 5.20 -19.29
CA ASP A 127 -23.00 6.25 -20.18
C ASP A 127 -23.37 7.67 -19.73
N THR A 128 -24.42 7.79 -18.91
CA THR A 128 -24.89 9.05 -18.38
C THR A 128 -24.20 9.50 -17.11
N ILE A 129 -23.29 8.70 -16.53
CA ILE A 129 -22.64 8.99 -15.24
C ILE A 129 -21.95 10.36 -15.23
N HIS A 130 -21.40 10.79 -16.39
CA HIS A 130 -20.76 12.09 -16.54
C HIS A 130 -21.71 13.30 -16.37
N ARG A 131 -23.05 13.07 -16.43
CA ARG A 131 -24.10 14.10 -16.26
C ARG A 131 -24.75 14.06 -14.89
N ASP A 132 -24.30 13.19 -14.00
CA ASP A 132 -24.86 13.05 -12.67
C ASP A 132 -24.64 14.34 -11.86
N SER A 133 -25.68 14.75 -11.12
CA SER A 133 -25.65 15.96 -10.30
C SER A 133 -24.61 15.91 -9.18
N MET A 134 -24.17 14.72 -8.76
CA MET A 134 -23.11 14.57 -7.76
C MET A 134 -21.82 15.31 -8.17
N TRP A 135 -21.52 15.41 -9.47
CA TRP A 135 -20.33 16.11 -9.97
C TRP A 135 -20.34 17.61 -9.65
N GLN A 136 -21.52 18.21 -9.56
CA GLN A 136 -21.63 19.62 -9.18
C GLN A 136 -21.24 19.81 -7.72
N GLU A 137 -21.68 18.90 -6.84
CA GLU A 137 -21.29 18.90 -5.44
C GLU A 137 -19.79 18.69 -5.26
N TYR A 138 -19.24 17.65 -5.89
CA TYR A 138 -17.80 17.39 -5.83
C TYR A 138 -16.97 18.51 -6.45
N GLY A 139 -17.42 19.08 -7.56
CA GLY A 139 -16.78 20.22 -8.21
C GLY A 139 -16.67 21.44 -7.29
N SER A 140 -17.68 21.71 -6.46
CA SER A 140 -17.65 22.80 -5.50
C SER A 140 -16.62 22.62 -4.36
N ARG A 141 -16.26 21.38 -4.06
CA ARG A 141 -15.28 21.01 -3.02
C ARG A 141 -13.89 20.70 -3.56
N CYS A 142 -13.78 20.59 -4.87
CA CYS A 142 -12.52 20.23 -5.53
C CYS A 142 -11.53 21.39 -5.46
N ILE A 143 -10.34 21.12 -4.93
CA ILE A 143 -9.23 22.08 -4.86
C ILE A 143 -8.22 21.92 -6.00
N GLY A 144 -8.49 21.00 -6.95
CA GLY A 144 -7.61 20.76 -8.09
C GLY A 144 -6.22 20.21 -7.73
N CYS A 145 -6.14 19.41 -6.66
CA CYS A 145 -4.85 18.89 -6.18
C CYS A 145 -4.24 17.77 -7.04
N GLY A 146 -4.94 17.30 -8.07
CA GLY A 146 -4.56 16.19 -8.94
C GLY A 146 -5.02 14.87 -8.34
#